data_eabb22e77ea6292bf2c06c9a046719ee
#
_entry.id   eabb22e77ea6292bf2c06c9a046719ee
#
_cell.length_a   1.000
_cell.length_b   1.000
_cell.length_c   1.000
_cell.angle_alpha   90.00
_cell.angle_beta   90.00
_cell.angle_gamma   90.00
#
_symmetry.space_group_name_H-M   'P 1'
#
loop_
_entity.id
_entity.type
_entity.pdbx_description
1 polymer ?
#
loop_
_entity_poly.entity_id
_entity_poly.type
_entity_poly.pdbx_seq_one_letter_code
_entity_poly.pdbx_strand_id
1 'polypeptide(L)'
;MKMFGRGLVVLVLCALTAAGGWFYALHGQNEEHQVLSREGVLMQIKQMNRLESTAFYIDTIIRTEKKGDWRRLWQDSQSGIFIVRGKVLAGLDLDKLGADNVNIVDDKVLISLPAVEILSVDLENIEVYDIQTGSFNLLPMDKSVFKTVQEEAKRQVLQSACKAEIL
;
A
#
# COMPACT_ATOMS: atom_id res chain seq x y z
N MET A 1 -22.66 13.78 -77.09
CA MET A 1 -23.36 13.58 -75.82
C MET A 1 -22.60 12.72 -74.79
N LYS A 2 -21.49 11.99 -75.13
CA LYS A 2 -20.77 11.13 -74.16
C LYS A 2 -19.66 11.84 -73.32
N MET A 3 -19.25 13.05 -73.68
CA MET A 3 -18.20 13.80 -72.97
C MET A 3 -18.77 14.60 -71.76
N PHE A 4 -20.00 15.07 -71.81
CA PHE A 4 -20.62 15.82 -70.75
C PHE A 4 -20.91 14.98 -69.51
N GLY A 5 -21.22 13.69 -69.64
CA GLY A 5 -21.47 12.80 -68.53
C GLY A 5 -20.20 12.47 -67.71
N ARG A 6 -19.04 12.42 -68.39
CA ARG A 6 -17.76 12.11 -67.70
C ARG A 6 -17.28 13.27 -66.83
N GLY A 7 -17.50 14.52 -67.28
CA GLY A 7 -17.15 15.70 -66.46
C GLY A 7 -18.01 15.82 -65.21
N LEU A 8 -19.29 15.50 -65.33
CA LEU A 8 -20.23 15.57 -64.21
C LEU A 8 -19.90 14.52 -63.13
N VAL A 9 -19.51 13.30 -63.53
CA VAL A 9 -19.10 12.24 -62.60
C VAL A 9 -17.83 12.62 -61.81
N VAL A 10 -16.86 13.24 -62.49
CA VAL A 10 -15.59 13.70 -61.82
C VAL A 10 -15.90 14.80 -60.80
N LEU A 11 -16.77 15.76 -61.14
CA LEU A 11 -17.20 16.83 -60.23
C LEU A 11 -17.91 16.28 -58.99
N VAL A 12 -18.78 15.29 -59.13
CA VAL A 12 -19.45 14.65 -57.98
C VAL A 12 -18.47 13.89 -57.09
N LEU A 13 -17.51 13.18 -57.69
CA LEU A 13 -16.46 12.50 -56.93
C LEU A 13 -15.57 13.49 -56.13
N CYS A 14 -15.17 14.59 -56.75
CA CYS A 14 -14.39 15.65 -56.05
C CYS A 14 -15.21 16.29 -54.91
N ALA A 15 -16.52 16.52 -55.11
CA ALA A 15 -17.37 17.05 -54.07
C ALA A 15 -17.55 16.08 -52.88
N LEU A 16 -17.65 14.78 -53.12
CA LEU A 16 -17.74 13.76 -52.07
C LEU A 16 -16.46 13.61 -51.29
N THR A 17 -15.29 13.67 -51.97
CA THR A 17 -14.00 13.63 -51.26
C THR A 17 -13.73 14.88 -50.45
N ALA A 18 -14.12 16.06 -50.94
CA ALA A 18 -14.01 17.32 -50.21
C ALA A 18 -14.98 17.34 -49.01
N ALA A 19 -16.21 16.86 -49.15
CA ALA A 19 -17.17 16.78 -48.04
C ALA A 19 -16.74 15.74 -47.01
N GLY A 20 -16.20 14.58 -47.42
CA GLY A 20 -15.64 13.57 -46.51
C GLY A 20 -14.41 14.06 -45.74
N GLY A 21 -13.50 14.78 -46.43
CA GLY A 21 -12.33 15.38 -45.78
C GLY A 21 -12.69 16.47 -44.76
N TRP A 22 -13.70 17.31 -45.14
CA TRP A 22 -14.21 18.31 -44.22
C TRP A 22 -14.89 17.71 -42.99
N PHE A 23 -15.67 16.67 -43.18
CA PHE A 23 -16.33 15.93 -42.09
C PHE A 23 -15.31 15.25 -41.15
N TYR A 24 -14.26 14.70 -41.75
CA TYR A 24 -13.15 14.09 -40.98
C TYR A 24 -12.33 15.15 -40.18
N ALA A 25 -12.10 16.31 -40.77
CA ALA A 25 -11.41 17.41 -40.11
C ALA A 25 -12.22 18.01 -38.95
N LEU A 26 -13.56 18.07 -39.09
CA LEU A 26 -14.45 18.55 -38.01
C LEU A 26 -14.63 17.54 -36.89
N HIS A 27 -14.52 16.24 -37.15
CA HIS A 27 -14.65 15.20 -36.14
C HIS A 27 -13.31 14.76 -35.52
N GLY A 28 -12.19 15.07 -36.17
CA GLY A 28 -10.85 14.71 -35.71
C GLY A 28 -10.26 15.67 -34.67
N GLN A 29 -10.93 16.75 -34.32
CA GLN A 29 -10.44 17.73 -33.34
C GLN A 29 -11.14 17.64 -31.97
N ASN A 30 -11.82 16.56 -31.66
CA ASN A 30 -12.11 16.24 -30.27
C ASN A 30 -10.87 15.58 -29.64
N GLU A 31 -9.73 16.29 -29.61
CA GLU A 31 -8.83 16.14 -28.49
C GLU A 31 -9.64 16.61 -27.28
N GLU A 32 -10.17 15.64 -26.52
CA GLU A 32 -10.61 15.90 -25.17
C GLU A 32 -9.42 16.54 -24.44
N HIS A 33 -9.42 17.85 -24.43
CA HIS A 33 -8.76 18.56 -23.32
C HIS A 33 -9.42 17.97 -22.08
N GLN A 34 -8.83 16.93 -21.52
CA GLN A 34 -9.16 16.50 -20.18
C GLN A 34 -8.97 17.74 -19.31
N VAL A 35 -10.06 18.45 -19.07
CA VAL A 35 -10.09 19.54 -18.13
C VAL A 35 -9.61 18.91 -16.83
N LEU A 36 -8.38 19.27 -16.43
CA LEU A 36 -7.80 18.84 -15.17
C LEU A 36 -8.76 19.31 -14.06
N SER A 37 -9.68 18.42 -13.67
CA SER A 37 -10.56 18.70 -12.56
C SER A 37 -9.92 18.20 -11.28
N ARG A 38 -10.10 18.92 -10.18
CA ARG A 38 -9.61 18.50 -8.85
C ARG A 38 -10.08 17.11 -8.50
N GLU A 39 -11.35 16.81 -8.80
CA GLU A 39 -11.98 15.53 -8.53
C GLU A 39 -11.35 14.40 -9.36
N GLY A 40 -11.04 14.66 -10.64
CA GLY A 40 -10.38 13.69 -11.51
C GLY A 40 -8.97 13.34 -11.02
N VAL A 41 -8.18 14.33 -10.67
CA VAL A 41 -6.84 14.14 -10.10
C VAL A 41 -6.92 13.39 -8.76
N LEU A 42 -7.82 13.80 -7.87
CA LEU A 42 -8.01 13.16 -6.59
C LEU A 42 -8.42 11.69 -6.74
N MET A 43 -9.31 11.38 -7.68
CA MET A 43 -9.74 10.01 -7.93
C MET A 43 -8.57 9.13 -8.42
N GLN A 44 -7.72 9.62 -9.31
CA GLN A 44 -6.53 8.90 -9.76
C GLN A 44 -5.54 8.65 -8.64
N ILE A 45 -5.31 9.64 -7.76
CA ILE A 45 -4.41 9.48 -6.62
C ILE A 45 -4.97 8.45 -5.64
N LYS A 46 -6.26 8.51 -5.32
CA LYS A 46 -6.91 7.55 -4.42
C LYS A 46 -6.91 6.12 -4.95
N GLN A 47 -6.87 5.90 -6.26
CA GLN A 47 -6.70 4.56 -6.82
C GLN A 47 -5.37 3.89 -6.42
N MET A 48 -4.38 4.67 -6.04
CA MET A 48 -3.10 4.14 -5.53
C MET A 48 -3.22 3.67 -4.07
N ASN A 49 -4.27 4.03 -3.34
CA ASN A 49 -4.56 3.73 -1.94
C ASN A 49 -3.45 4.19 -0.99
N ARG A 50 -2.31 3.53 -1.01
CA ARG A 50 -1.18 3.77 -0.12
C ARG A 50 0.11 3.93 -0.90
N LEU A 51 0.93 4.90 -0.49
CA LEU A 51 2.27 5.08 -1.03
C LEU A 51 3.27 4.62 0.04
N GLU A 52 3.75 3.39 -0.10
CA GLU A 52 4.82 2.86 0.75
C GLU A 52 6.12 3.57 0.40
N SER A 53 6.72 4.26 1.36
CA SER A 53 7.97 4.99 1.16
C SER A 53 9.18 4.21 1.64
N THR A 54 9.06 3.51 2.76
CA THR A 54 10.17 2.84 3.41
C THR A 54 9.73 1.57 4.13
N ALA A 55 10.57 0.54 4.06
CA ALA A 55 10.45 -0.68 4.85
C ALA A 55 11.62 -0.79 5.82
N PHE A 56 11.32 -0.96 7.10
CA PHE A 56 12.32 -1.18 8.15
C PHE A 56 12.23 -2.60 8.66
N TYR A 57 13.39 -3.21 8.88
CA TYR A 57 13.51 -4.52 9.50
C TYR A 57 14.10 -4.35 10.90
N ILE A 58 13.41 -4.89 11.89
CA ILE A 58 13.79 -4.75 13.30
C ILE A 58 13.84 -6.14 13.92
N ASP A 59 15.01 -6.56 14.35
CA ASP A 59 15.17 -7.79 15.10
C ASP A 59 15.02 -7.49 16.59
N THR A 60 14.18 -8.26 17.29
CA THR A 60 13.93 -8.12 18.73
C THR A 60 14.04 -9.45 19.45
N ILE A 61 14.48 -9.43 20.70
CA ILE A 61 14.59 -10.62 21.54
C ILE A 61 13.48 -10.59 22.58
N ILE A 62 12.59 -11.57 22.50
CA ILE A 62 11.48 -11.72 23.43
C ILE A 62 11.83 -12.82 24.43
N ARG A 63 11.75 -12.50 25.70
CA ARG A 63 11.85 -13.47 26.80
C ARG A 63 10.48 -13.66 27.41
N THR A 64 10.07 -14.91 27.53
CA THR A 64 8.80 -15.25 28.17
C THR A 64 9.03 -16.18 29.34
N GLU A 65 8.33 -15.94 30.44
CA GLU A 65 8.30 -16.80 31.61
C GLU A 65 6.84 -17.05 31.98
N LYS A 66 6.43 -18.30 31.95
CA LYS A 66 5.16 -18.75 32.52
C LYS A 66 5.45 -19.42 33.84
N LYS A 67 5.05 -18.80 34.96
CA LYS A 67 5.18 -19.39 36.29
C LYS A 67 4.23 -20.57 36.43
N GLY A 68 4.73 -21.69 36.88
CA GLY A 68 3.92 -22.88 37.20
C GLY A 68 3.00 -22.62 38.39
N ASP A 69 1.89 -23.36 38.46
CA ASP A 69 0.99 -23.31 39.62
C ASP A 69 1.58 -24.18 40.75
N TRP A 70 1.85 -23.56 41.91
CA TRP A 70 2.44 -24.24 43.06
C TRP A 70 1.58 -25.41 43.61
N ARG A 71 0.28 -25.44 43.23
CA ARG A 71 -0.65 -26.51 43.63
C ARG A 71 -0.43 -27.82 42.87
N ARG A 72 0.28 -27.78 41.75
CA ARG A 72 0.68 -28.95 40.97
C ARG A 72 2.11 -29.29 41.37
N LEU A 73 2.29 -30.44 41.96
CA LEU A 73 3.59 -30.99 42.41
C LEU A 73 4.66 -31.11 41.31
N TRP A 74 4.26 -30.97 40.04
CA TRP A 74 5.10 -30.92 38.86
C TRP A 74 4.97 -29.54 38.24
N GLN A 75 5.99 -28.71 38.39
CA GLN A 75 5.99 -27.34 37.93
C GLN A 75 5.93 -27.28 36.40
N ASP A 76 4.84 -26.79 35.86
CA ASP A 76 4.66 -26.45 34.43
C ASP A 76 5.28 -25.08 34.12
N SER A 77 6.39 -24.73 34.78
CA SER A 77 7.07 -23.47 34.47
C SER A 77 7.70 -23.59 33.09
N GLN A 78 7.39 -22.66 32.23
CA GLN A 78 7.93 -22.60 30.87
C GLN A 78 8.62 -21.26 30.70
N SER A 79 9.86 -21.29 30.23
CA SER A 79 10.58 -20.09 29.81
C SER A 79 11.10 -20.28 28.39
N GLY A 80 11.16 -19.22 27.65
CA GLY A 80 11.67 -19.25 26.30
C GLY A 80 12.30 -17.95 25.88
N ILE A 81 13.32 -18.04 25.05
CA ILE A 81 13.96 -16.92 24.37
C ILE A 81 13.67 -17.07 22.88
N PHE A 82 13.10 -16.03 22.31
CA PHE A 82 12.72 -15.98 20.91
C PHE A 82 13.39 -14.78 20.24
N ILE A 83 13.93 -15.02 19.06
CA ILE A 83 14.42 -13.97 18.17
C ILE A 83 13.32 -13.72 17.13
N VAL A 84 12.80 -12.51 17.10
CA VAL A 84 11.69 -12.17 16.20
C VAL A 84 12.11 -11.06 15.26
N ARG A 85 11.96 -11.31 13.96
CA ARG A 85 12.15 -10.31 12.92
C ARG A 85 10.82 -9.67 12.58
N GLY A 86 10.73 -8.37 12.81
CA GLY A 86 9.60 -7.53 12.43
C GLY A 86 9.92 -6.70 11.19
N LYS A 87 8.91 -6.49 10.35
CA LYS A 87 8.93 -5.55 9.23
C LYS A 87 7.91 -4.46 9.48
N VAL A 88 8.36 -3.22 9.43
CA VAL A 88 7.51 -2.03 9.55
C VAL A 88 7.49 -1.32 8.21
N LEU A 89 6.30 -1.13 7.66
CA LEU A 89 6.10 -0.31 6.48
C LEU A 89 5.62 1.07 6.90
N ALA A 90 6.33 2.10 6.46
CA ALA A 90 5.94 3.49 6.64
C ALA A 90 5.66 4.14 5.28
N GLY A 91 4.72 5.07 5.25
CA GLY A 91 4.33 5.73 4.02
C GLY A 91 3.18 6.69 4.20
N LEU A 92 2.52 7.00 3.10
CA LEU A 92 1.39 7.93 3.02
C LEU A 92 0.11 7.16 2.74
N ASP A 93 -0.91 7.41 3.55
CA ASP A 93 -2.27 6.93 3.29
C ASP A 93 -2.98 7.96 2.39
N LEU A 94 -3.05 7.65 1.09
CA LEU A 94 -3.63 8.55 0.10
C LEU A 94 -5.16 8.59 0.16
N ASP A 95 -5.80 7.65 0.85
CA ASP A 95 -7.24 7.69 1.10
C ASP A 95 -7.65 8.89 1.98
N LYS A 96 -6.71 9.40 2.78
CA LYS A 96 -6.90 10.58 3.63
C LYS A 96 -6.89 11.91 2.87
N LEU A 97 -6.49 11.90 1.57
CA LEU A 97 -6.54 13.12 0.75
C LEU A 97 -7.99 13.54 0.49
N GLY A 98 -8.26 14.82 0.70
CA GLY A 98 -9.52 15.46 0.32
C GLY A 98 -9.36 16.37 -0.89
N ALA A 99 -10.46 16.88 -1.42
CA ALA A 99 -10.46 17.85 -2.52
C ALA A 99 -9.69 19.13 -2.15
N ASP A 100 -9.65 19.49 -0.87
CA ASP A 100 -8.93 20.66 -0.36
C ASP A 100 -7.41 20.51 -0.43
N ASN A 101 -6.91 19.26 -0.53
CA ASN A 101 -5.48 18.98 -0.66
C ASN A 101 -4.97 19.11 -2.11
N VAL A 102 -5.87 19.25 -3.09
CA VAL A 102 -5.53 19.38 -4.51
C VAL A 102 -5.86 20.78 -4.98
N ASN A 103 -4.85 21.52 -5.39
CA ASN A 103 -4.99 22.86 -5.96
C ASN A 103 -4.46 22.89 -7.39
N ILE A 104 -5.18 23.51 -8.29
CA ILE A 104 -4.78 23.69 -9.68
C ILE A 104 -4.55 25.19 -9.89
N VAL A 105 -3.31 25.57 -10.23
CA VAL A 105 -2.89 26.94 -10.46
C VAL A 105 -2.00 26.97 -11.70
N ASP A 106 -2.34 27.77 -12.71
CA ASP A 106 -1.56 27.95 -13.94
C ASP A 106 -1.16 26.62 -14.61
N ASP A 107 -2.13 25.73 -14.85
CA ASP A 107 -1.95 24.38 -15.40
C ASP A 107 -1.01 23.45 -14.58
N LYS A 108 -0.71 23.81 -13.34
CA LYS A 108 0.05 22.98 -12.41
C LYS A 108 -0.86 22.43 -11.32
N VAL A 109 -0.69 21.16 -11.03
CA VAL A 109 -1.37 20.49 -9.93
C VAL A 109 -0.46 20.52 -8.71
N LEU A 110 -0.92 21.17 -7.65
CA LEU A 110 -0.28 21.22 -6.34
C LEU A 110 -1.04 20.29 -5.41
N ILE A 111 -0.34 19.31 -4.83
CA ILE A 111 -0.92 18.32 -3.92
C ILE A 111 -0.24 18.45 -2.56
N SER A 112 -1.05 18.75 -1.54
CA SER A 112 -0.60 18.72 -0.14
C SER A 112 -0.74 17.30 0.39
N LEU A 113 0.40 16.60 0.55
CA LEU A 113 0.42 15.22 1.03
C LEU A 113 0.12 15.13 2.53
N PRO A 114 -0.54 14.05 3.00
CA PRO A 114 -0.74 13.79 4.41
C PRO A 114 0.59 13.50 5.11
N ALA A 115 0.59 13.49 6.44
CA ALA A 115 1.75 13.08 7.21
C ALA A 115 2.10 11.61 6.96
N VAL A 116 3.39 11.29 7.04
CA VAL A 116 3.87 9.92 6.99
C VAL A 116 3.40 9.18 8.23
N GLU A 117 2.95 7.94 8.06
CA GLU A 117 2.49 7.09 9.15
C GLU A 117 2.93 5.64 8.97
N ILE A 118 2.81 4.85 10.03
CA ILE A 118 3.04 3.41 9.95
C ILE A 118 1.83 2.76 9.29
N LEU A 119 2.05 2.15 8.13
CA LEU A 119 1.00 1.49 7.34
C LEU A 119 0.76 0.05 7.79
N SER A 120 1.84 -0.68 8.13
CA SER A 120 1.73 -2.04 8.67
C SER A 120 2.91 -2.40 9.57
N VAL A 121 2.67 -3.36 10.47
CA VAL A 121 3.69 -4.04 11.29
C VAL A 121 3.49 -5.53 11.16
N ASP A 122 4.41 -6.19 10.49
CA ASP A 122 4.35 -7.62 10.22
C ASP A 122 5.51 -8.33 10.92
N LEU A 123 5.27 -9.56 11.37
CA LEU A 123 6.32 -10.44 11.89
C LEU A 123 6.67 -11.45 10.81
N GLU A 124 7.89 -11.38 10.28
CA GLU A 124 8.31 -12.25 9.18
C GLU A 124 8.84 -13.60 9.67
N ASN A 125 9.60 -13.59 10.77
CA ASN A 125 10.20 -14.81 11.31
C ASN A 125 10.21 -14.78 12.83
N ILE A 126 9.89 -15.94 13.44
CA ILE A 126 10.00 -16.16 14.88
C ILE A 126 10.91 -17.39 15.05
N GLU A 127 12.12 -17.15 15.47
CA GLU A 127 13.10 -18.19 15.73
C GLU A 127 13.16 -18.51 17.23
N VAL A 128 13.10 -19.78 17.55
CA VAL A 128 13.22 -20.24 18.94
C VAL A 128 14.70 -20.43 19.24
N TYR A 129 15.25 -19.59 20.13
CA TYR A 129 16.64 -19.68 20.52
C TYR A 129 16.85 -20.68 21.65
N ASP A 130 16.04 -20.60 22.70
CA ASP A 130 16.09 -21.51 23.84
C ASP A 130 14.71 -21.70 24.45
N ILE A 131 14.40 -22.94 24.83
CA ILE A 131 13.14 -23.30 25.50
C ILE A 131 13.46 -24.21 26.67
N GLN A 132 12.93 -23.86 27.83
CA GLN A 132 12.96 -24.70 29.02
C GLN A 132 11.53 -24.98 29.46
N THR A 133 11.14 -26.26 29.47
CA THR A 133 9.80 -26.70 29.82
C THR A 133 9.83 -27.64 31.01
N GLY A 134 9.46 -27.11 32.18
CA GLY A 134 9.37 -27.86 33.42
C GLY A 134 10.70 -28.47 33.92
N SER A 135 10.65 -29.26 34.96
CA SER A 135 11.83 -29.83 35.64
C SER A 135 12.63 -30.82 34.79
N PHE A 136 12.07 -31.37 33.72
CA PHE A 136 12.72 -32.40 32.88
C PHE A 136 12.68 -32.11 31.38
N ASN A 137 12.22 -30.95 30.97
CA ASN A 137 12.11 -30.55 29.55
C ASN A 137 11.28 -31.54 28.68
N LEU A 138 10.32 -32.24 29.29
CA LEU A 138 9.55 -33.30 28.65
C LEU A 138 8.18 -32.84 28.11
N LEU A 139 7.76 -31.63 28.47
CA LEU A 139 6.47 -31.10 28.07
C LEU A 139 6.58 -30.23 26.80
N PRO A 140 5.65 -30.38 25.86
CA PRO A 140 5.59 -29.50 24.71
C PRO A 140 5.26 -28.06 25.17
N MET A 141 5.84 -27.06 24.49
CA MET A 141 5.54 -25.68 24.78
C MET A 141 4.05 -25.36 24.50
N ASP A 142 3.44 -24.64 25.43
CA ASP A 142 2.04 -24.23 25.31
C ASP A 142 1.86 -23.23 24.16
N LYS A 143 0.85 -23.44 23.32
CA LYS A 143 0.50 -22.53 22.23
C LYS A 143 0.21 -21.09 22.68
N SER A 144 -0.23 -20.92 23.94
CA SER A 144 -0.47 -19.59 24.52
C SER A 144 0.82 -18.77 24.62
N VAL A 145 1.97 -19.41 24.80
CA VAL A 145 3.28 -18.73 24.87
C VAL A 145 3.61 -18.08 23.52
N PHE A 146 3.38 -18.79 22.41
CA PHE A 146 3.60 -18.22 21.08
C PHE A 146 2.74 -17.01 20.80
N LYS A 147 1.48 -17.03 21.26
CA LYS A 147 0.59 -15.86 21.12
C LYS A 147 1.13 -14.67 21.90
N THR A 148 1.57 -14.88 23.14
CA THR A 148 2.19 -13.84 23.96
C THR A 148 3.46 -13.30 23.32
N VAL A 149 4.31 -14.15 22.74
CA VAL A 149 5.51 -13.75 22.01
C VAL A 149 5.16 -12.86 20.81
N GLN A 150 4.15 -13.24 20.03
CA GLN A 150 3.72 -12.45 18.87
C GLN A 150 3.19 -11.06 19.28
N GLU A 151 2.36 -11.00 20.31
CA GLU A 151 1.80 -9.73 20.81
C GLU A 151 2.91 -8.81 21.35
N GLU A 152 3.82 -9.37 22.15
CA GLU A 152 4.94 -8.63 22.72
C GLU A 152 5.92 -8.16 21.64
N ALA A 153 6.23 -9.03 20.67
CA ALA A 153 7.09 -8.70 19.55
C ALA A 153 6.53 -7.54 18.71
N LYS A 154 5.25 -7.61 18.34
CA LYS A 154 4.58 -6.51 17.63
C LYS A 154 4.68 -5.19 18.38
N ARG A 155 4.45 -5.23 19.70
CA ARG A 155 4.54 -4.04 20.55
C ARG A 155 5.97 -3.48 20.57
N GLN A 156 6.98 -4.33 20.74
CA GLN A 156 8.38 -3.88 20.79
C GLN A 156 8.87 -3.36 19.45
N VAL A 157 8.50 -4.02 18.34
CA VAL A 157 8.83 -3.58 16.98
C VAL A 157 8.22 -2.20 16.72
N LEU A 158 6.94 -2.01 17.07
CA LEU A 158 6.27 -0.72 16.93
C LEU A 158 6.94 0.39 17.78
N GLN A 159 7.26 0.09 19.03
CA GLN A 159 7.96 1.05 19.91
C GLN A 159 9.35 1.41 19.38
N SER A 160 10.07 0.43 18.83
CA SER A 160 11.39 0.66 18.26
C SER A 160 11.30 1.52 17.00
N ALA A 161 10.29 1.29 16.14
CA ALA A 161 10.05 2.12 14.97
C ALA A 161 9.73 3.58 15.35
N CYS A 162 8.89 3.80 16.37
CA CYS A 162 8.57 5.15 16.84
C CYS A 162 9.79 5.85 17.47
N LYS A 163 10.68 5.10 18.19
CA LYS A 163 11.88 5.68 18.79
C LYS A 163 12.98 6.03 17.79
N ALA A 164 13.03 5.32 16.68
CA ALA A 164 14.00 5.56 15.61
C ALA A 164 13.65 6.78 14.74
N GLU A 165 12.65 7.60 15.14
CA GLU A 165 12.18 8.77 14.37
C GLU A 165 11.89 8.43 12.91
N ILE A 166 11.27 7.26 12.70
CA ILE A 166 10.88 6.78 11.36
C ILE A 166 9.66 7.55 10.84
N LEU A 167 9.05 8.37 11.66
CA LEU A 167 7.88 9.19 11.38
C LEU A 167 8.21 10.67 11.40
#